data_6f31b5f9c4ec8332f7ec14e9a12e2b17
#
_entry.id   6f31b5f9c4ec8332f7ec14e9a12e2b17
#
_cell.length_a   1.000
_cell.length_b   1.000
_cell.length_c   1.000
_cell.angle_alpha   90.00
_cell.angle_beta   90.00
_cell.angle_gamma   90.00
#
_symmetry.space_group_name_H-M   'P 1'
#
loop_
_entity.id
_entity.type
_entity.pdbx_description
1 polymer ?
#
loop_
_entity_poly.entity_id
_entity_poly.type
_entity_poly.pdbx_seq_one_letter_code
_entity_poly.pdbx_strand_id
1 'polypeptide(L)'
;LNNFNFVNENFFITNVFNYDTVESSKVDISTDDWPFFYMSKKVYPTSYLSVVLLIFLSSIVLIKKTTNLSFKNFSPTCFFLGAGFMLIETKGITEAAKIFGGTWIVISIIIILILTMAYFANYIIYKKIKINTKLIYFLLLLSIGVSYLFSELKIEDYSLNLAKVLSPIFLTIPIFFSGLAFSSELKKLNSVSIALSSNILGALFGGLVEYNSMYFGFKFLYLFAIIIYLSALIFTKKQQG
;
A
#
# COMPACT_ATOMS: atom_id res chain seq x y z
N LEU A 1 -3.65 -8.62 54.28
CA LEU A 1 -3.88 -8.15 52.92
C LEU A 1 -3.93 -6.62 52.84
N ASN A 2 -2.95 -5.87 53.33
CA ASN A 2 -2.88 -4.41 53.13
C ASN A 2 -1.47 -3.93 53.47
N ASN A 3 -0.49 -4.35 52.70
CA ASN A 3 0.83 -3.71 52.72
C ASN A 3 1.35 -3.64 51.27
N PHE A 4 0.58 -3.03 50.38
CA PHE A 4 1.19 -2.35 49.23
C PHE A 4 1.68 -1.00 49.73
N ASN A 5 2.93 -0.95 50.15
CA ASN A 5 3.63 0.32 50.26
C ASN A 5 3.63 0.97 48.89
N PHE A 6 2.84 2.01 48.73
CA PHE A 6 2.93 2.89 47.57
C PHE A 6 4.39 3.37 47.52
N VAL A 7 5.15 2.80 46.60
CA VAL A 7 6.43 3.38 46.21
C VAL A 7 6.06 4.80 45.74
N ASN A 8 6.63 5.79 46.39
CA ASN A 8 6.33 7.19 46.10
C ASN A 8 6.46 7.41 44.58
N GLU A 9 5.42 7.91 43.92
CA GLU A 9 5.40 8.12 42.46
C GLU A 9 6.66 8.89 42.01
N ASN A 10 7.12 9.84 42.81
CA ASN A 10 8.35 10.58 42.55
C ASN A 10 9.60 9.70 42.55
N PHE A 11 9.65 8.66 43.41
CA PHE A 11 10.77 7.72 43.44
C PHE A 11 10.78 6.86 42.16
N PHE A 12 9.61 6.43 41.73
CA PHE A 12 9.50 5.64 40.50
C PHE A 12 9.88 6.47 39.25
N ILE A 13 9.36 7.70 39.16
CA ILE A 13 9.64 8.62 38.05
C ILE A 13 11.12 9.00 38.01
N THR A 14 11.74 9.37 39.12
CA THR A 14 13.15 9.84 39.15
C THR A 14 14.19 8.74 39.06
N ASN A 15 13.90 7.53 39.54
CA ASN A 15 14.91 6.45 39.59
C ASN A 15 14.72 5.39 38.48
N VAL A 16 13.52 5.21 37.93
CA VAL A 16 13.28 4.26 36.83
C VAL A 16 13.39 4.96 35.50
N PHE A 17 12.91 6.21 35.41
CA PHE A 17 13.03 7.02 34.20
C PHE A 17 13.94 8.21 34.49
N ASN A 18 15.18 8.14 34.05
CA ASN A 18 16.09 9.28 34.08
C ASN A 18 15.73 10.26 32.98
N TYR A 19 14.72 11.12 33.25
CA TYR A 19 14.19 12.09 32.24
C TYR A 19 15.21 13.16 31.84
N ASP A 20 16.27 13.34 32.64
CA ASP A 20 17.25 14.40 32.38
C ASP A 20 18.16 14.13 31.17
N THR A 21 18.10 12.92 30.57
CA THR A 21 18.98 12.55 29.47
C THR A 21 18.31 12.53 28.09
N VAL A 22 16.98 12.62 28.02
CA VAL A 22 16.27 12.65 26.72
C VAL A 22 15.89 14.09 26.42
N GLU A 23 16.71 14.80 25.64
CA GLU A 23 16.30 16.05 25.03
C GLU A 23 15.07 15.73 24.15
N SER A 24 13.88 15.96 24.68
CA SER A 24 12.59 15.74 23.98
C SER A 24 12.50 16.49 22.64
N SER A 25 13.33 17.53 22.47
CA SER A 25 13.49 18.28 21.22
C SER A 25 14.12 17.50 20.06
N LYS A 26 14.69 16.30 20.35
CA LYS A 26 15.40 15.49 19.33
C LYS A 26 14.61 14.28 18.83
N VAL A 27 13.38 14.09 19.32
CA VAL A 27 12.55 12.93 18.98
C VAL A 27 11.29 13.38 18.24
N ASP A 28 11.04 12.81 17.07
CA ASP A 28 9.80 13.04 16.33
C ASP A 28 8.62 12.33 17.03
N ILE A 29 7.49 13.01 17.14
CA ILE A 29 6.29 12.46 17.78
C ILE A 29 5.62 11.49 16.80
N SER A 30 5.33 10.28 17.26
CA SER A 30 4.52 9.31 16.51
C SER A 30 3.08 9.83 16.37
N THR A 31 2.55 9.71 15.16
CA THR A 31 1.18 10.12 14.80
C THR A 31 0.50 8.97 14.04
N ASP A 32 -0.82 9.04 13.85
CA ASP A 32 -1.56 8.04 13.05
C ASP A 32 -1.07 7.96 11.60
N ASP A 33 -0.53 9.05 11.07
CA ASP A 33 0.07 9.06 9.74
C ASP A 33 1.53 8.56 9.74
N TRP A 34 2.21 8.69 10.88
CA TRP A 34 3.59 8.24 11.08
C TRP A 34 3.70 7.40 12.37
N PRO A 35 3.19 6.16 12.41
CA PRO A 35 3.10 5.33 13.62
C PRO A 35 4.41 4.56 13.93
N PHE A 36 5.57 5.13 13.62
CA PHE A 36 6.87 4.49 13.81
C PHE A 36 7.46 4.85 15.18
N PHE A 37 6.77 4.48 16.27
CA PHE A 37 7.15 4.80 17.65
C PHE A 37 8.52 4.25 18.08
N TYR A 38 9.08 3.28 17.36
CA TYR A 38 10.42 2.74 17.58
C TYR A 38 11.53 3.56 16.90
N MET A 39 11.18 4.58 16.11
CA MET A 39 12.12 5.46 15.43
C MET A 39 12.16 6.81 16.14
N SER A 40 13.36 7.27 16.49
CA SER A 40 13.54 8.59 17.11
C SER A 40 13.35 9.75 16.15
N LYS A 41 13.52 9.52 14.84
CA LYS A 41 13.42 10.54 13.78
C LYS A 41 12.91 9.94 12.49
N LYS A 42 12.37 10.81 11.62
CA LYS A 42 11.98 10.47 10.24
C LYS A 42 13.22 10.30 9.37
N VAL A 43 13.80 9.11 9.38
CA VAL A 43 14.99 8.76 8.62
C VAL A 43 14.81 7.42 7.91
N TYR A 44 15.58 7.21 6.84
CA TYR A 44 15.65 5.90 6.20
C TYR A 44 16.69 5.03 6.90
N PRO A 45 16.30 3.90 7.52
CA PRO A 45 17.27 2.95 8.07
C PRO A 45 18.08 2.34 6.92
N THR A 46 19.37 2.62 6.87
CA THR A 46 20.26 2.16 5.78
C THR A 46 20.35 0.64 5.68
N SER A 47 20.27 -0.07 6.81
CA SER A 47 20.23 -1.53 6.87
C SER A 47 19.03 -2.11 6.13
N TYR A 48 17.83 -1.53 6.31
CA TYR A 48 16.63 -1.97 5.60
C TYR A 48 16.73 -1.71 4.10
N LEU A 49 17.17 -0.51 3.70
CA LEU A 49 17.34 -0.18 2.29
C LEU A 49 18.30 -1.15 1.58
N SER A 50 19.39 -1.53 2.24
CA SER A 50 20.35 -2.49 1.68
C SER A 50 19.73 -3.88 1.45
N VAL A 51 18.99 -4.38 2.43
CA VAL A 51 18.33 -5.70 2.35
C VAL A 51 17.25 -5.71 1.28
N VAL A 52 16.40 -4.69 1.25
CA VAL A 52 15.29 -4.60 0.28
C VAL A 52 15.81 -4.44 -1.14
N LEU A 53 16.88 -3.63 -1.34
CA LEU A 53 17.55 -3.52 -2.63
C LEU A 53 18.15 -4.86 -3.08
N LEU A 54 18.79 -5.60 -2.18
CA LEU A 54 19.33 -6.94 -2.46
C LEU A 54 18.21 -7.90 -2.89
N ILE A 55 17.07 -7.91 -2.18
CA ILE A 55 15.90 -8.72 -2.55
C ILE A 55 15.39 -8.34 -3.94
N PHE A 56 15.27 -7.06 -4.24
CA PHE A 56 14.81 -6.58 -5.54
C PHE A 56 15.75 -6.98 -6.67
N LEU A 57 17.05 -6.81 -6.51
CA LEU A 57 18.06 -7.20 -7.51
C LEU A 57 18.09 -8.72 -7.71
N SER A 58 18.03 -9.51 -6.64
CA SER A 58 17.97 -10.98 -6.74
C SER A 58 16.70 -11.45 -7.45
N SER A 59 15.57 -10.80 -7.21
CA SER A 59 14.29 -11.07 -7.88
C SER A 59 14.36 -10.81 -9.39
N ILE A 60 15.02 -9.73 -9.82
CA ILE A 60 15.27 -9.48 -11.25
C ILE A 60 16.06 -10.62 -11.88
N VAL A 61 17.12 -11.08 -11.22
CA VAL A 61 17.96 -12.19 -11.72
C VAL A 61 17.15 -13.48 -11.83
N LEU A 62 16.40 -13.82 -10.78
CA LEU A 62 15.58 -15.04 -10.75
C LEU A 62 14.49 -15.03 -11.84
N ILE A 63 13.73 -13.94 -11.94
CA ILE A 63 12.68 -13.83 -12.94
C ILE A 63 13.25 -13.86 -14.36
N LYS A 64 14.36 -13.16 -14.59
CA LYS A 64 15.05 -13.20 -15.90
C LYS A 64 15.49 -14.62 -16.28
N LYS A 65 15.95 -15.41 -15.31
CA LYS A 65 16.40 -16.79 -15.52
C LYS A 65 15.24 -17.75 -15.78
N THR A 66 14.10 -17.57 -15.10
CA THR A 66 12.97 -18.51 -15.13
C THR A 66 11.96 -18.23 -16.24
N THR A 67 11.77 -16.96 -16.63
CA THR A 67 10.68 -16.56 -17.54
C THR A 67 11.16 -16.06 -18.89
N ASN A 68 12.46 -16.14 -19.21
CA ASN A 68 13.05 -15.55 -20.42
C ASN A 68 12.67 -14.06 -20.59
N LEU A 69 12.45 -13.36 -19.48
CA LEU A 69 12.13 -11.94 -19.49
C LEU A 69 13.31 -11.16 -20.06
N SER A 70 13.10 -10.55 -21.21
CA SER A 70 14.07 -9.65 -21.84
C SER A 70 13.54 -8.22 -21.76
N PHE A 71 14.43 -7.23 -21.78
CA PHE A 71 14.02 -5.82 -21.88
C PHE A 71 13.11 -5.53 -23.09
N LYS A 72 13.20 -6.32 -24.16
CA LYS A 72 12.33 -6.21 -25.34
C LYS A 72 10.90 -6.71 -25.08
N ASN A 73 10.74 -7.67 -24.17
CA ASN A 73 9.45 -8.30 -23.90
C ASN A 73 8.83 -7.81 -22.58
N PHE A 74 9.55 -6.96 -21.83
CA PHE A 74 9.06 -6.39 -20.58
C PHE A 74 7.83 -5.52 -20.80
N SER A 75 6.81 -5.67 -19.96
CA SER A 75 5.60 -4.84 -20.00
C SER A 75 5.65 -3.73 -18.93
N PRO A 76 6.02 -2.49 -19.29
CA PRO A 76 6.03 -1.39 -18.33
C PRO A 76 4.66 -1.13 -17.70
N THR A 77 3.59 -1.28 -18.49
CA THR A 77 2.22 -1.12 -18.00
C THR A 77 1.91 -2.10 -16.87
N CYS A 78 2.19 -3.40 -17.06
CA CYS A 78 1.97 -4.41 -16.00
C CYS A 78 2.85 -4.17 -14.79
N PHE A 79 4.09 -3.70 -14.97
CA PHE A 79 4.99 -3.32 -13.89
C PHE A 79 4.41 -2.20 -13.03
N PHE A 80 3.99 -1.10 -13.64
CA PHE A 80 3.42 0.01 -12.88
C PHE A 80 2.06 -0.34 -12.25
N LEU A 81 1.27 -1.20 -12.89
CA LEU A 81 0.03 -1.71 -12.28
C LEU A 81 0.31 -2.54 -11.03
N GLY A 82 1.35 -3.40 -11.04
CA GLY A 82 1.77 -4.16 -9.86
C GLY A 82 2.31 -3.27 -8.74
N ALA A 83 3.11 -2.27 -9.08
CA ALA A 83 3.65 -1.32 -8.11
C ALA A 83 2.54 -0.50 -7.43
N GLY A 84 1.59 0.01 -8.21
CA GLY A 84 0.46 0.76 -7.67
C GLY A 84 -0.47 -0.11 -6.82
N PHE A 85 -0.70 -1.37 -7.25
CA PHE A 85 -1.50 -2.34 -6.48
C PHE A 85 -0.91 -2.54 -5.08
N MET A 86 0.38 -2.80 -4.98
CA MET A 86 1.06 -3.00 -3.69
C MET A 86 0.89 -1.79 -2.75
N LEU A 87 1.06 -0.57 -3.27
CA LEU A 87 0.90 0.65 -2.45
C LEU A 87 -0.54 0.83 -1.93
N ILE A 88 -1.54 0.56 -2.77
CA ILE A 88 -2.95 0.69 -2.37
C ILE A 88 -3.35 -0.43 -1.41
N GLU A 89 -2.85 -1.64 -1.59
CA GLU A 89 -3.06 -2.76 -0.67
C GLU A 89 -2.52 -2.44 0.72
N THR A 90 -1.26 -2.04 0.82
CA THR A 90 -0.65 -1.64 2.08
C THR A 90 -1.39 -0.49 2.74
N LYS A 91 -1.76 0.53 1.94
CA LYS A 91 -2.52 1.66 2.46
C LYS A 91 -3.91 1.26 2.95
N GLY A 92 -4.59 0.37 2.24
CA GLY A 92 -5.89 -0.18 2.65
C GLY A 92 -5.82 -0.91 3.99
N ILE A 93 -4.79 -1.74 4.19
CA ILE A 93 -4.56 -2.46 5.45
C ILE A 93 -4.26 -1.49 6.59
N THR A 94 -3.40 -0.50 6.38
CA THR A 94 -3.03 0.47 7.42
C THR A 94 -4.20 1.37 7.82
N GLU A 95 -5.02 1.82 6.88
CA GLU A 95 -6.24 2.61 7.19
C GLU A 95 -7.28 1.77 7.94
N ALA A 96 -7.48 0.52 7.52
CA ALA A 96 -8.38 -0.38 8.25
C ALA A 96 -7.90 -0.64 9.68
N ALA A 97 -6.59 -0.79 9.88
CA ALA A 97 -6.01 -0.97 11.20
C ALA A 97 -6.21 0.26 12.11
N LYS A 98 -6.24 1.47 11.57
CA LYS A 98 -6.59 2.69 12.34
C LYS A 98 -8.05 2.67 12.81
N ILE A 99 -8.98 2.28 11.93
CA ILE A 99 -10.42 2.32 12.21
C ILE A 99 -10.87 1.19 13.13
N PHE A 100 -10.33 -0.01 12.92
CA PHE A 100 -10.80 -1.24 13.59
C PHE A 100 -9.81 -1.81 14.61
N GLY A 101 -8.60 -1.26 14.68
CA GLY A 101 -7.47 -1.82 15.44
C GLY A 101 -6.64 -2.81 14.64
N GLY A 102 -5.36 -2.92 14.99
CA GLY A 102 -4.37 -3.76 14.29
C GLY A 102 -4.46 -5.25 14.63
N THR A 103 -5.66 -5.84 14.56
CA THR A 103 -5.87 -7.26 14.85
C THR A 103 -5.77 -8.11 13.59
N TRP A 104 -5.38 -9.40 13.76
CA TRP A 104 -5.33 -10.35 12.64
C TRP A 104 -6.69 -10.53 11.95
N ILE A 105 -7.80 -10.39 12.69
CA ILE A 105 -9.17 -10.48 12.14
C ILE A 105 -9.40 -9.35 11.14
N VAL A 106 -9.03 -8.13 11.49
CA VAL A 106 -9.18 -6.95 10.62
C VAL A 106 -8.36 -7.11 9.35
N ILE A 107 -7.11 -7.54 9.48
CA ILE A 107 -6.24 -7.81 8.33
C ILE A 107 -6.85 -8.89 7.44
N SER A 108 -7.36 -9.98 8.01
CA SER A 108 -8.00 -11.06 7.25
C SER A 108 -9.25 -10.58 6.49
N ILE A 109 -10.08 -9.75 7.10
CA ILE A 109 -11.28 -9.18 6.45
C ILE A 109 -10.86 -8.32 5.25
N ILE A 110 -9.86 -7.47 5.40
CA ILE A 110 -9.37 -6.63 4.30
C ILE A 110 -8.79 -7.48 3.17
N ILE A 111 -8.01 -8.50 3.48
CA ILE A 111 -7.46 -9.42 2.46
C ILE A 111 -8.59 -10.13 1.71
N ILE A 112 -9.63 -10.62 2.42
CA ILE A 112 -10.79 -11.23 1.78
C ILE A 112 -11.48 -10.24 0.84
N LEU A 113 -11.67 -8.99 1.24
CA LEU A 113 -12.26 -7.96 0.39
C LEU A 113 -11.38 -7.66 -0.84
N ILE A 114 -10.08 -7.55 -0.67
CA ILE A 114 -9.11 -7.35 -1.77
C ILE A 114 -9.22 -8.49 -2.79
N LEU A 115 -9.20 -9.74 -2.33
CA LEU A 115 -9.34 -10.92 -3.20
C LEU A 115 -10.70 -10.96 -3.89
N THR A 116 -11.76 -10.58 -3.19
CA THR A 116 -13.12 -10.49 -3.73
C THR A 116 -13.20 -9.42 -4.84
N MET A 117 -12.62 -8.25 -4.62
CA MET A 117 -12.55 -7.18 -5.62
C MET A 117 -11.74 -7.61 -6.85
N ALA A 118 -10.60 -8.26 -6.65
CA ALA A 118 -9.79 -8.82 -7.72
C ALA A 118 -10.55 -9.90 -8.50
N TYR A 119 -11.29 -10.77 -7.82
CA TYR A 119 -12.15 -11.77 -8.46
C TYR A 119 -13.22 -11.13 -9.35
N PHE A 120 -13.96 -10.15 -8.85
CA PHE A 120 -14.99 -9.47 -9.64
C PHE A 120 -14.39 -8.73 -10.85
N ALA A 121 -13.22 -8.10 -10.69
CA ALA A 121 -12.51 -7.46 -11.79
C ALA A 121 -12.17 -8.47 -12.91
N ASN A 122 -11.61 -9.61 -12.54
CA ASN A 122 -11.30 -10.69 -13.47
C ASN A 122 -12.56 -11.28 -14.14
N TYR A 123 -13.63 -11.46 -13.36
CA TYR A 123 -14.91 -12.01 -13.84
C TYR A 123 -15.54 -11.10 -14.93
N ILE A 124 -15.51 -9.78 -14.74
CA ILE A 124 -16.03 -8.81 -15.74
C ILE A 124 -15.27 -8.93 -17.06
N ILE A 125 -13.94 -9.01 -16.99
CA ILE A 125 -13.11 -9.15 -18.21
C ILE A 125 -13.29 -10.53 -18.87
N TYR A 126 -13.47 -11.59 -18.07
CA TYR A 126 -13.79 -12.92 -18.55
C TYR A 126 -15.12 -12.96 -19.30
N LYS A 127 -16.15 -12.30 -18.81
CA LYS A 127 -17.46 -12.15 -19.48
C LYS A 127 -17.41 -11.29 -20.75
N LYS A 128 -16.22 -10.83 -21.19
CA LYS A 128 -16.00 -10.03 -22.40
C LYS A 128 -16.79 -8.72 -22.41
N ILE A 129 -17.13 -8.18 -21.26
CA ILE A 129 -17.75 -6.85 -21.17
C ILE A 129 -16.75 -5.83 -21.67
N LYS A 130 -17.12 -5.11 -22.73
CA LYS A 130 -16.26 -4.09 -23.34
C LYS A 130 -16.28 -2.83 -22.47
N ILE A 131 -15.20 -2.57 -21.75
CA ILE A 131 -15.01 -1.34 -20.99
C ILE A 131 -13.86 -0.57 -21.63
N ASN A 132 -14.06 0.74 -21.79
CA ASN A 132 -13.01 1.60 -22.34
C ASN A 132 -11.84 1.70 -21.34
N THR A 133 -10.63 1.39 -21.80
CA THR A 133 -9.40 1.46 -20.99
C THR A 133 -9.23 2.83 -20.33
N LYS A 134 -9.53 3.93 -21.05
CA LYS A 134 -9.45 5.28 -20.47
C LYS A 134 -10.41 5.48 -19.31
N LEU A 135 -11.62 4.90 -19.40
CA LEU A 135 -12.61 4.95 -18.32
C LEU A 135 -12.13 4.16 -17.11
N ILE A 136 -11.51 3.00 -17.28
CA ILE A 136 -10.96 2.20 -16.16
C ILE A 136 -9.92 3.02 -15.39
N TYR A 137 -8.95 3.63 -16.09
CA TYR A 137 -7.92 4.43 -15.45
C TYR A 137 -8.49 5.71 -14.80
N PHE A 138 -9.48 6.34 -15.42
CA PHE A 138 -10.16 7.50 -14.83
C PHE A 138 -10.84 7.11 -13.51
N LEU A 139 -11.60 6.01 -13.50
CA LEU A 139 -12.28 5.51 -12.29
C LEU A 139 -11.28 5.05 -11.23
N LEU A 140 -10.15 4.45 -11.64
CA LEU A 140 -9.06 4.10 -10.75
C LEU A 140 -8.49 5.34 -10.03
N LEU A 141 -8.10 6.36 -10.78
CA LEU A 141 -7.54 7.58 -10.21
C LEU A 141 -8.58 8.33 -9.35
N LEU A 142 -9.84 8.37 -9.80
CA LEU A 142 -10.94 8.95 -9.03
C LEU A 142 -11.13 8.21 -7.71
N SER A 143 -11.15 6.88 -7.73
CA SER A 143 -11.32 6.07 -6.52
C SER A 143 -10.17 6.26 -5.53
N ILE A 144 -8.93 6.40 -6.00
CA ILE A 144 -7.78 6.72 -5.13
C ILE A 144 -7.96 8.12 -4.51
N GLY A 145 -8.39 9.10 -5.31
CA GLY A 145 -8.68 10.45 -4.80
C GLY A 145 -9.76 10.45 -3.73
N VAL A 146 -10.84 9.69 -3.95
CA VAL A 146 -11.90 9.51 -2.95
C VAL A 146 -11.38 8.84 -1.69
N SER A 147 -10.56 7.77 -1.82
CA SER A 147 -9.96 7.09 -0.66
C SER A 147 -9.00 8.02 0.11
N TYR A 148 -8.26 8.88 -0.59
CA TYR A 148 -7.42 9.91 0.04
C TYR A 148 -8.26 10.91 0.85
N LEU A 149 -9.32 11.46 0.26
CA LEU A 149 -10.22 12.39 0.95
C LEU A 149 -10.90 11.71 2.14
N PHE A 150 -11.29 10.45 1.99
CA PHE A 150 -11.89 9.67 3.06
C PHE A 150 -10.92 9.45 4.24
N SER A 151 -9.63 9.24 3.95
CA SER A 151 -8.56 9.13 4.96
C SER A 151 -8.32 10.44 5.74
N GLU A 152 -8.67 11.61 5.16
CA GLU A 152 -8.59 12.91 5.83
C GLU A 152 -9.80 13.20 6.73
N LEU A 153 -10.96 12.61 6.41
CA LEU A 153 -12.14 12.74 7.24
C LEU A 153 -11.94 11.89 8.50
N LYS A 154 -11.93 12.52 9.67
CA LYS A 154 -11.95 11.83 10.96
C LYS A 154 -13.32 11.18 11.17
N ILE A 155 -13.52 10.03 10.54
CA ILE A 155 -14.80 9.30 10.56
C ILE A 155 -15.12 8.75 11.94
N GLU A 156 -14.12 8.71 12.82
CA GLU A 156 -14.27 8.37 14.24
C GLU A 156 -15.32 9.24 14.95
N ASP A 157 -15.50 10.49 14.51
CA ASP A 157 -16.46 11.45 15.07
C ASP A 157 -17.90 11.28 14.54
N TYR A 158 -18.10 10.50 13.47
CA TYR A 158 -19.42 10.23 12.89
C TYR A 158 -19.96 8.86 13.33
N SER A 159 -21.29 8.72 13.34
CA SER A 159 -21.98 7.52 13.84
C SER A 159 -21.28 6.22 13.45
N LEU A 160 -20.64 5.62 14.43
CA LEU A 160 -19.61 4.58 14.34
C LEU A 160 -19.97 3.37 13.47
N ASN A 161 -21.28 3.06 13.35
CA ASN A 161 -21.72 1.86 12.65
C ASN A 161 -21.70 1.98 11.13
N LEU A 162 -22.07 3.14 10.56
CA LEU A 162 -22.08 3.32 9.10
C LEU A 162 -20.65 3.43 8.55
N ALA A 163 -19.80 4.17 9.25
CA ALA A 163 -18.39 4.31 8.89
C ALA A 163 -17.65 2.98 8.89
N LYS A 164 -17.90 2.14 9.89
CA LYS A 164 -17.31 0.79 10.00
C LYS A 164 -17.70 -0.14 8.86
N VAL A 165 -18.91 -0.03 8.34
CA VAL A 165 -19.36 -0.88 7.23
C VAL A 165 -18.89 -0.37 5.89
N LEU A 166 -18.84 0.96 5.69
CA LEU A 166 -18.50 1.56 4.41
C LEU A 166 -16.99 1.69 4.18
N SER A 167 -16.19 1.91 5.23
CA SER A 167 -14.75 2.14 5.11
C SER A 167 -14.00 1.01 4.40
N PRO A 168 -14.20 -0.30 4.69
CA PRO A 168 -13.51 -1.37 3.99
C PRO A 168 -13.82 -1.39 2.49
N ILE A 169 -15.06 -1.05 2.12
CA ILE A 169 -15.49 -1.00 0.72
C ILE A 169 -14.74 0.14 0.01
N PHE A 170 -14.76 1.36 0.56
CA PHE A 170 -14.07 2.50 -0.04
C PHE A 170 -12.56 2.27 -0.15
N LEU A 171 -11.94 1.62 0.84
CA LEU A 171 -10.53 1.30 0.84
C LEU A 171 -10.15 0.27 -0.24
N THR A 172 -11.08 -0.62 -0.61
CA THR A 172 -10.83 -1.70 -1.58
C THR A 172 -11.30 -1.40 -3.00
N ILE A 173 -12.13 -0.38 -3.23
CA ILE A 173 -12.57 0.04 -4.58
C ILE A 173 -11.40 0.31 -5.55
N PRO A 174 -10.32 1.01 -5.18
CA PRO A 174 -9.19 1.21 -6.09
C PRO A 174 -8.58 -0.10 -6.57
N ILE A 175 -8.57 -1.14 -5.73
CA ILE A 175 -8.08 -2.47 -6.06
C ILE A 175 -8.93 -3.13 -7.14
N PHE A 176 -10.26 -2.96 -7.08
CA PHE A 176 -11.15 -3.43 -8.14
C PHE A 176 -10.80 -2.81 -9.51
N PHE A 177 -10.63 -1.49 -9.58
CA PHE A 177 -10.28 -0.82 -10.84
C PHE A 177 -8.86 -1.13 -11.30
N SER A 178 -7.91 -1.29 -10.38
CA SER A 178 -6.55 -1.75 -10.68
C SER A 178 -6.57 -3.16 -11.26
N GLY A 179 -7.37 -4.06 -10.67
CA GLY A 179 -7.59 -5.42 -11.17
C GLY A 179 -8.22 -5.43 -12.56
N LEU A 180 -9.21 -4.55 -12.84
CA LEU A 180 -9.77 -4.38 -14.19
C LEU A 180 -8.72 -3.92 -15.20
N ALA A 181 -7.88 -2.95 -14.83
CA ALA A 181 -6.80 -2.46 -15.69
C ALA A 181 -5.81 -3.59 -16.01
N PHE A 182 -5.34 -4.31 -14.97
CA PHE A 182 -4.40 -5.42 -15.14
C PHE A 182 -4.98 -6.55 -15.99
N SER A 183 -6.19 -7.00 -15.71
CA SER A 183 -6.86 -8.08 -16.48
C SER A 183 -7.11 -7.68 -17.93
N SER A 184 -7.42 -6.40 -18.18
CA SER A 184 -7.56 -5.86 -19.52
C SER A 184 -6.23 -5.87 -20.29
N GLU A 185 -5.12 -5.49 -19.62
CA GLU A 185 -3.78 -5.54 -20.23
C GLU A 185 -3.30 -6.99 -20.44
N LEU A 186 -3.52 -7.87 -19.47
CA LEU A 186 -3.19 -9.28 -19.56
C LEU A 186 -3.81 -9.92 -20.82
N LYS A 187 -5.05 -9.55 -21.15
CA LYS A 187 -5.77 -10.05 -22.32
C LYS A 187 -5.17 -9.58 -23.66
N LYS A 188 -4.46 -8.45 -23.67
CA LYS A 188 -3.84 -7.89 -24.89
C LYS A 188 -2.46 -8.48 -25.18
N LEU A 189 -1.79 -9.01 -24.16
CA LEU A 189 -0.44 -9.52 -24.28
C LEU A 189 -0.41 -10.96 -24.78
N ASN A 190 0.52 -11.27 -25.65
CA ASN A 190 0.70 -12.60 -26.22
C ASN A 190 1.27 -13.62 -25.21
N SER A 191 1.87 -13.14 -24.13
CA SER A 191 2.50 -13.99 -23.10
C SER A 191 2.04 -13.58 -21.70
N VAL A 192 1.23 -14.44 -21.09
CA VAL A 192 0.76 -14.33 -19.72
C VAL A 192 1.94 -14.32 -18.73
N SER A 193 2.95 -15.16 -18.97
CA SER A 193 4.15 -15.25 -18.13
C SER A 193 4.89 -13.91 -18.04
N ILE A 194 5.07 -13.22 -19.15
CA ILE A 194 5.74 -11.92 -19.20
C ILE A 194 4.94 -10.86 -18.45
N ALA A 195 3.62 -10.85 -18.65
CA ALA A 195 2.73 -9.92 -17.94
C ALA A 195 2.80 -10.10 -16.42
N LEU A 196 2.68 -11.35 -15.97
CA LEU A 196 2.74 -11.69 -14.53
C LEU A 196 4.12 -11.39 -13.94
N SER A 197 5.20 -11.75 -14.65
CA SER A 197 6.57 -11.45 -14.19
C SER A 197 6.83 -9.96 -14.07
N SER A 198 6.37 -9.17 -15.06
CA SER A 198 6.47 -7.71 -15.00
C SER A 198 5.67 -7.15 -13.84
N ASN A 199 4.46 -7.68 -13.58
CA ASN A 199 3.61 -7.26 -12.47
C ASN A 199 4.21 -7.59 -11.11
N ILE A 200 4.79 -8.78 -10.93
CA ILE A 200 5.46 -9.19 -9.68
C ILE A 200 6.68 -8.30 -9.41
N LEU A 201 7.51 -8.01 -10.43
CA LEU A 201 8.61 -7.05 -10.29
C LEU A 201 8.11 -5.67 -9.92
N GLY A 202 6.97 -5.25 -10.48
CA GLY A 202 6.30 -4.02 -10.11
C GLY A 202 5.85 -4.02 -8.66
N ALA A 203 5.23 -5.09 -8.16
CA ALA A 203 4.83 -5.22 -6.76
C ALA A 203 6.01 -5.13 -5.81
N LEU A 204 7.14 -5.79 -6.13
CA LEU A 204 8.39 -5.65 -5.37
C LEU A 204 8.91 -4.21 -5.36
N PHE A 205 8.86 -3.53 -6.51
CA PHE A 205 9.22 -2.11 -6.59
C PHE A 205 8.25 -1.24 -5.78
N GLY A 206 6.95 -1.54 -5.80
CA GLY A 206 5.94 -0.88 -4.97
C GLY A 206 6.26 -0.99 -3.49
N GLY A 207 6.67 -2.18 -3.02
CA GLY A 207 7.15 -2.39 -1.66
C GLY A 207 8.39 -1.56 -1.32
N LEU A 208 9.32 -1.36 -2.28
CA LEU A 208 10.44 -0.42 -2.10
C LEU A 208 9.95 1.02 -1.95
N VAL A 209 9.00 1.43 -2.77
CA VAL A 209 8.42 2.79 -2.73
C VAL A 209 7.64 3.00 -1.43
N GLU A 210 7.02 1.97 -0.87
CA GLU A 210 6.33 2.03 0.42
C GLU A 210 7.23 2.50 1.57
N TYR A 211 8.53 2.18 1.56
CA TYR A 211 9.49 2.65 2.57
C TYR A 211 9.57 4.17 2.69
N ASN A 212 9.11 4.91 1.67
CA ASN A 212 9.00 6.36 1.78
C ASN A 212 7.98 6.80 2.84
N SER A 213 7.07 5.91 3.28
CA SER A 213 6.18 6.16 4.42
C SER A 213 6.93 6.42 5.73
N MET A 214 8.14 5.86 5.90
CA MET A 214 8.99 6.12 7.07
C MET A 214 9.45 7.57 7.16
N TYR A 215 9.53 8.27 6.03
CA TYR A 215 9.94 9.67 5.97
C TYR A 215 8.76 10.63 5.81
N PHE A 216 7.84 10.34 4.86
CA PHE A 216 6.74 11.22 4.49
C PHE A 216 5.42 10.92 5.22
N GLY A 217 5.31 9.74 5.87
CA GLY A 217 4.06 9.23 6.42
C GLY A 217 3.25 8.40 5.41
N PHE A 218 2.23 7.69 5.92
CA PHE A 218 1.42 6.77 5.11
C PHE A 218 0.49 7.47 4.11
N LYS A 219 0.09 8.72 4.33
CA LYS A 219 -0.76 9.47 3.41
C LYS A 219 -0.11 9.68 2.05
N PHE A 220 1.21 9.84 2.03
CA PHE A 220 1.98 9.98 0.80
C PHE A 220 1.88 8.77 -0.13
N LEU A 221 1.56 7.58 0.38
CA LEU A 221 1.39 6.40 -0.45
C LEU A 221 0.28 6.56 -1.51
N TYR A 222 -0.79 7.30 -1.22
CA TYR A 222 -1.81 7.63 -2.22
C TYR A 222 -1.25 8.48 -3.36
N LEU A 223 -0.40 9.48 -3.05
CA LEU A 223 0.22 10.33 -4.06
C LEU A 223 1.19 9.53 -4.94
N PHE A 224 2.01 8.67 -4.34
CA PHE A 224 2.88 7.77 -5.10
C PHE A 224 2.06 6.80 -5.96
N ALA A 225 0.97 6.25 -5.46
CA ALA A 225 0.08 5.39 -6.23
C ALA A 225 -0.51 6.12 -7.44
N ILE A 226 -0.95 7.37 -7.28
CA ILE A 226 -1.45 8.20 -8.39
C ILE A 226 -0.36 8.38 -9.47
N ILE A 227 0.86 8.75 -9.08
CA ILE A 227 1.98 8.93 -10.02
C ILE A 227 2.29 7.62 -10.76
N ILE A 228 2.30 6.51 -10.06
CA ILE A 228 2.57 5.19 -10.62
C ILE A 228 1.47 4.77 -11.60
N TYR A 229 0.19 4.97 -11.26
CA TYR A 229 -0.91 4.62 -12.18
C TYR A 229 -1.01 5.58 -13.38
N LEU A 230 -0.64 6.84 -13.23
CA LEU A 230 -0.47 7.76 -14.36
C LEU A 230 0.63 7.27 -15.30
N SER A 231 1.74 6.79 -14.74
CA SER A 231 2.81 6.17 -15.54
C SER A 231 2.30 4.94 -16.28
N ALA A 232 1.53 4.05 -15.63
CA ALA A 232 0.89 2.91 -16.28
C ALA A 232 0.00 3.35 -17.45
N LEU A 233 -0.81 4.39 -17.27
CA LEU A 233 -1.69 4.93 -18.32
C LEU A 233 -0.89 5.46 -19.53
N ILE A 234 0.22 6.14 -19.30
CA ILE A 234 1.09 6.67 -20.38
C ILE A 234 1.65 5.52 -21.21
N PHE A 235 2.16 4.46 -20.55
CA PHE A 235 2.70 3.30 -21.26
C PHE A 235 1.62 2.49 -21.99
N THR A 236 0.41 2.39 -21.44
CA THR A 236 -0.73 1.77 -22.11
C THR A 236 -1.06 2.48 -23.46
N LYS A 237 -1.05 3.81 -23.46
CA LYS A 237 -1.30 4.58 -24.69
C LYS A 237 -0.20 4.36 -25.76
N LYS A 238 1.06 4.28 -25.34
CA LYS A 238 2.20 4.09 -26.23
C LYS A 238 2.21 2.70 -26.90
N GLN A 239 1.59 1.70 -26.29
CA GLN A 239 1.46 0.36 -26.87
C GLN A 239 0.31 0.22 -27.87
N GLN A 240 -0.63 1.18 -27.89
CA GLN A 240 -1.80 1.19 -28.77
C GLN A 240 -1.65 2.06 -30.03
N GLY A 241 -0.62 2.89 -30.13
CA GLY A 241 -0.27 3.72 -31.27
C GLY A 241 0.97 3.17 -31.98
#